data_9d5b0b9355bf6d0d6b137678bfc8682e
#
_entry.id   9d5b0b9355bf6d0d6b137678bfc8682e
#
_cell.length_a   1.000
_cell.length_b   1.000
_cell.length_c   1.000
_cell.angle_alpha   90.00
_cell.angle_beta   90.00
_cell.angle_gamma   90.00
#
_symmetry.space_group_name_H-M   'P 1'
#
loop_
_entity.id
_entity.type
_entity.pdbx_description
1 polymer ?
#
loop_
_entity_poly.entity_id
_entity_poly.type
_entity_poly.pdbx_seq_one_letter_code
_entity_poly.pdbx_strand_id
1 'polypeptide(L)'
;EYTILKEAEFPEKVQELIEENKTKEFQLTYQEQGNLYLIKGYGEQKTGGYSIRIEDVSLWENAIHVQTMLIGPKEENLKDEPSYPYLVIRMEYRDEPVIFE
;
A
#
# COMPACT_ATOMS: atom_id res chain seq x y z
N GLU A 1 2.91 16.01 0.06
CA GLU A 1 3.05 15.40 -1.28
C GLU A 1 3.56 13.99 -1.22
N TYR A 2 3.12 13.15 -2.13
CA TYR A 2 3.47 11.75 -2.10
C TYR A 2 3.50 11.17 -3.51
N THR A 3 4.16 10.04 -3.64
CA THR A 3 4.26 9.33 -4.91
C THR A 3 3.82 7.89 -4.70
N ILE A 4 2.99 7.38 -5.59
CA ILE A 4 2.65 5.95 -5.61
C ILE A 4 3.75 5.26 -6.41
N LEU A 5 4.43 4.30 -5.78
CA LEU A 5 5.57 3.65 -6.41
C LEU A 5 5.15 2.44 -7.24
N LYS A 6 5.88 2.22 -8.32
CA LYS A 6 5.79 0.99 -9.08
C LYS A 6 6.77 -0.02 -8.49
N GLU A 7 6.51 -1.29 -8.74
CA GLU A 7 7.31 -2.37 -8.16
C GLU A 7 8.81 -2.18 -8.42
N ALA A 8 9.17 -1.73 -9.60
CA ALA A 8 10.58 -1.55 -9.95
C ALA A 8 11.25 -0.47 -9.11
N GLU A 9 10.47 0.36 -8.44
CA GLU A 9 10.99 1.47 -7.64
C GLU A 9 11.09 1.14 -6.15
N PHE A 10 10.67 -0.06 -5.75
CA PHE A 10 10.67 -0.43 -4.33
C PHE A 10 12.08 -0.65 -3.82
N PRO A 11 12.43 -0.07 -2.66
CA PRO A 11 13.66 -0.48 -1.99
C PRO A 11 13.62 -1.95 -1.66
N GLU A 12 14.80 -2.57 -1.55
CA GLU A 12 14.89 -4.00 -1.29
C GLU A 12 14.12 -4.38 -0.01
N LYS A 13 14.25 -3.57 1.03
CA LYS A 13 13.57 -3.87 2.29
C LYS A 13 12.05 -3.84 2.14
N VAL A 14 11.55 -2.91 1.32
CA VAL A 14 10.11 -2.84 1.07
C VAL A 14 9.65 -4.12 0.37
N GLN A 15 10.44 -4.61 -0.60
CA GLN A 15 10.10 -5.88 -1.26
C GLN A 15 10.04 -7.03 -0.28
N GLU A 16 11.00 -7.10 0.66
CA GLU A 16 11.01 -8.15 1.67
C GLU A 16 9.78 -8.08 2.57
N LEU A 17 9.43 -6.86 2.99
CA LEU A 17 8.27 -6.68 3.87
C LEU A 17 6.98 -7.12 3.19
N ILE A 18 6.84 -6.83 1.90
CA ILE A 18 5.66 -7.24 1.16
C ILE A 18 5.61 -8.77 1.06
N GLU A 19 6.74 -9.41 0.70
CA GLU A 19 6.77 -10.86 0.58
C GLU A 19 6.42 -11.55 1.89
N GLU A 20 6.85 -10.99 3.01
CA GLU A 20 6.60 -11.59 4.31
C GLU A 20 5.16 -11.45 4.76
N ASN A 21 4.43 -10.45 4.24
CA ASN A 21 3.13 -10.09 4.78
C ASN A 21 1.97 -10.20 3.81
N LYS A 22 2.21 -10.40 2.53
CA LYS A 22 1.19 -10.19 1.50
C LYS A 22 0.01 -11.13 1.55
N THR A 23 0.15 -12.30 2.20
CA THR A 23 -0.96 -13.26 2.25
C THR A 23 -2.05 -12.84 3.22
N LYS A 24 -1.78 -11.87 4.09
CA LYS A 24 -2.75 -11.36 5.05
C LYS A 24 -2.93 -9.88 4.84
N GLU A 25 -4.03 -9.34 5.30
CA GLU A 25 -4.20 -7.90 5.30
C GLU A 25 -3.17 -7.29 6.24
N PHE A 26 -2.49 -6.23 5.79
CA PHE A 26 -1.44 -5.62 6.62
C PHE A 26 -1.26 -4.16 6.27
N GLN A 27 -0.64 -3.42 7.18
CA GLN A 27 -0.20 -2.06 6.93
C GLN A 27 1.08 -1.83 7.72
N LEU A 28 2.05 -1.23 7.05
CA LEU A 28 3.38 -1.03 7.61
C LEU A 28 3.93 0.32 7.19
N THR A 29 4.83 0.84 7.99
CA THR A 29 5.63 1.99 7.60
C THR A 29 7.10 1.58 7.62
N TYR A 30 7.91 2.23 6.80
CA TYR A 30 9.32 1.96 6.72
C TYR A 30 10.04 3.25 6.35
N GLN A 31 11.17 3.48 6.98
CA GLN A 31 11.94 4.71 6.77
C GLN A 31 13.30 4.36 6.20
N GLU A 32 13.71 5.06 5.15
CA GLU A 32 15.02 4.85 4.55
C GLU A 32 15.44 6.12 3.83
N GLN A 33 16.67 6.58 4.09
CA GLN A 33 17.30 7.70 3.36
C GLN A 33 16.40 8.93 3.26
N GLY A 34 15.77 9.28 4.37
CA GLY A 34 14.97 10.50 4.42
C GLY A 34 13.58 10.36 3.83
N ASN A 35 13.19 9.16 3.43
CA ASN A 35 11.85 8.90 2.90
C ASN A 35 11.06 8.02 3.83
N LEU A 36 9.77 8.22 3.82
CA LEU A 36 8.82 7.39 4.57
C LEU A 36 8.00 6.60 3.56
N TYR A 37 7.96 5.29 3.76
CA TYR A 37 7.20 4.39 2.89
C TYR A 37 5.99 3.88 3.65
N LEU A 38 4.81 4.04 3.06
CA LEU A 38 3.55 3.59 3.63
C LEU A 38 3.08 2.42 2.77
N ILE A 39 2.92 1.26 3.40
CA ILE A 39 2.61 0.03 2.67
C ILE A 39 1.28 -0.52 3.16
N LYS A 40 0.35 -0.69 2.24
CA LYS A 40 -0.97 -1.26 2.56
C LYS A 40 -1.23 -2.46 1.68
N GLY A 41 -1.55 -3.59 2.29
CA GLY A 41 -1.91 -4.80 1.58
C GLY A 41 -3.24 -5.32 2.04
N TYR A 42 -3.98 -5.96 1.14
CA TYR A 42 -5.33 -6.44 1.43
C TYR A 42 -5.40 -7.96 1.56
N GLY A 43 -4.24 -8.63 1.56
CA GLY A 43 -4.22 -10.07 1.70
C GLY A 43 -4.60 -10.80 0.45
N GLU A 44 -4.71 -12.11 0.54
CA GLU A 44 -5.02 -12.93 -0.61
C GLU A 44 -6.47 -12.73 -1.05
N GLN A 45 -6.65 -12.48 -2.36
CA GLN A 45 -7.95 -12.44 -3.00
C GLN A 45 -8.07 -13.67 -3.89
N LYS A 46 -9.29 -14.17 -4.07
CA LYS A 46 -9.49 -15.40 -4.82
C LYS A 46 -9.20 -15.27 -6.30
N THR A 47 -9.28 -14.05 -6.83
CA THR A 47 -9.09 -13.80 -8.26
C THR A 47 -8.18 -12.61 -8.47
N GLY A 48 -7.71 -12.43 -9.72
CA GLY A 48 -6.97 -11.25 -10.09
C GLY A 48 -7.90 -10.10 -10.47
N GLY A 49 -7.33 -9.02 -10.96
CA GLY A 49 -8.10 -7.88 -11.42
C GLY A 49 -8.45 -6.86 -10.36
N TYR A 50 -7.99 -7.04 -9.13
CA TYR A 50 -8.22 -6.07 -8.08
C TYR A 50 -7.30 -4.87 -8.23
N SER A 51 -7.75 -3.72 -7.77
CA SER A 51 -6.93 -2.52 -7.72
C SER A 51 -7.20 -1.80 -6.39
N ILE A 52 -6.31 -0.87 -6.07
CA ILE A 52 -6.43 -0.11 -4.82
C ILE A 52 -6.50 1.36 -5.18
N ARG A 53 -7.52 2.04 -4.67
CA ARG A 53 -7.69 3.46 -4.87
C ARG A 53 -7.33 4.19 -3.58
N ILE A 54 -6.58 5.28 -3.71
CA ILE A 54 -6.30 6.14 -2.57
C ILE A 54 -7.45 7.10 -2.42
N GLU A 55 -8.13 7.06 -1.27
CA GLU A 55 -9.22 7.97 -0.98
C GLU A 55 -8.71 9.26 -0.36
N ASP A 56 -7.66 9.16 0.47
CA ASP A 56 -7.13 10.33 1.15
C ASP A 56 -5.73 10.04 1.68
N VAL A 57 -4.85 11.02 1.54
CA VAL A 57 -3.57 11.05 2.23
C VAL A 57 -3.43 12.48 2.71
N SER A 58 -3.56 12.69 4.02
CA SER A 58 -3.58 14.05 4.55
C SER A 58 -2.89 14.11 5.90
N LEU A 59 -2.52 15.32 6.29
CA LEU A 59 -1.90 15.58 7.60
C LEU A 59 -2.85 16.48 8.37
N TRP A 60 -3.39 15.97 9.47
CA TRP A 60 -4.19 16.79 10.35
C TRP A 60 -4.18 16.17 11.75
N GLU A 61 -4.39 17.03 12.76
CA GLU A 61 -4.32 16.63 14.17
C GLU A 61 -3.01 15.87 14.48
N ASN A 62 -1.92 16.34 13.86
CA ASN A 62 -0.57 15.82 14.10
C ASN A 62 -0.42 14.35 13.75
N ALA A 63 -1.17 13.88 12.75
CA ALA A 63 -1.06 12.51 12.25
C ALA A 63 -1.18 12.50 10.73
N ILE A 64 -0.55 11.53 10.11
CA ILE A 64 -0.69 11.29 8.68
C ILE A 64 -1.82 10.29 8.52
N HIS A 65 -2.88 10.69 7.85
CA HIS A 65 -4.06 9.86 7.64
C HIS A 65 -4.01 9.28 6.23
N VAL A 66 -4.12 7.96 6.13
CA VAL A 66 -4.13 7.26 4.85
C VAL A 66 -5.40 6.44 4.77
N GLN A 67 -6.20 6.71 3.76
CA GLN A 67 -7.43 5.96 3.54
C GLN A 67 -7.40 5.39 2.14
N THR A 68 -7.57 4.08 2.03
CA THR A 68 -7.58 3.38 0.74
C THR A 68 -8.84 2.55 0.61
N MET A 69 -9.11 2.13 -0.62
CA MET A 69 -10.26 1.28 -0.90
C MET A 69 -9.85 0.21 -1.90
N LEU A 70 -10.20 -1.02 -1.61
CA LEU A 70 -9.98 -2.13 -2.53
C LEU A 70 -11.11 -2.16 -3.53
N ILE A 71 -10.76 -2.15 -4.82
CA ILE A 71 -11.73 -2.17 -5.91
C ILE A 71 -11.69 -3.55 -6.55
N GLY A 72 -12.82 -4.23 -6.56
CA GLY A 72 -12.89 -5.56 -7.15
C GLY A 72 -12.80 -5.51 -8.68
N PRO A 73 -12.54 -6.66 -9.29
CA PRO A 73 -12.39 -6.72 -10.74
C PRO A 73 -13.73 -6.57 -11.45
N LYS A 74 -13.68 -6.04 -12.65
CA LYS A 74 -14.81 -6.13 -13.55
C LYS A 74 -14.82 -7.54 -14.13
N GLU A 75 -16.02 -7.99 -14.54
CA GLU A 75 -16.16 -9.35 -15.04
C GLU A 75 -15.20 -9.63 -16.18
N GLU A 76 -14.99 -8.66 -17.06
CA GLU A 76 -14.09 -8.82 -18.18
C GLU A 76 -12.62 -8.89 -17.81
N ASN A 77 -12.28 -8.44 -16.60
CA ASN A 77 -10.91 -8.46 -16.11
C ASN A 77 -10.67 -9.52 -15.05
N LEU A 78 -11.66 -10.39 -14.84
CA LEU A 78 -11.57 -11.42 -13.85
C LEU A 78 -10.56 -12.48 -14.28
N LYS A 79 -9.61 -12.78 -13.42
CA LYS A 79 -8.64 -13.86 -13.66
C LYS A 79 -8.81 -14.89 -12.57
N ASP A 80 -8.82 -16.15 -12.97
CA ASP A 80 -9.12 -17.25 -12.04
C ASP A 80 -7.85 -17.72 -11.35
N GLU A 81 -7.14 -16.78 -10.72
CA GLU A 81 -5.93 -17.05 -9.98
C GLU A 81 -5.90 -16.13 -8.76
N PRO A 82 -5.34 -16.60 -7.64
CA PRO A 82 -5.22 -15.73 -6.48
C PRO A 82 -4.35 -14.52 -6.77
N SER A 83 -4.65 -13.43 -6.08
CA SER A 83 -3.83 -12.23 -6.18
C SER A 83 -3.62 -11.65 -4.78
N TYR A 84 -2.63 -10.77 -4.68
CA TYR A 84 -2.22 -10.19 -3.40
C TYR A 84 -2.06 -8.68 -3.58
N PRO A 85 -3.18 -7.93 -3.62
CA PRO A 85 -3.11 -6.50 -3.90
C PRO A 85 -2.40 -5.74 -2.78
N TYR A 86 -1.49 -4.87 -3.17
CA TYR A 86 -0.81 -4.00 -2.22
C TYR A 86 -0.45 -2.69 -2.89
N LEU A 87 -0.15 -1.69 -2.07
CA LEU A 87 0.16 -0.35 -2.54
C LEU A 87 1.29 0.19 -1.71
N VAL A 88 2.22 0.89 -2.35
CA VAL A 88 3.35 1.53 -1.66
C VAL A 88 3.34 3.01 -2.01
N ILE A 89 3.33 3.85 -0.98
CA ILE A 89 3.40 5.29 -1.10
C ILE A 89 4.72 5.75 -0.51
N ARG A 90 5.42 6.64 -1.22
CA ARG A 90 6.64 7.25 -0.71
C ARG A 90 6.40 8.73 -0.48
N MET A 91 6.87 9.24 0.64
CA MET A 91 6.84 10.65 0.93
C MET A 91 8.09 11.02 1.71
N GLU A 92 8.36 12.32 1.82
CA GLU A 92 9.44 12.79 2.65
C GLU A 92 9.16 12.38 4.10
N TYR A 93 10.19 11.98 4.82
CA TYR A 93 10.02 11.52 6.19
C TYR A 93 9.39 12.61 7.07
N ARG A 94 8.46 12.19 7.91
CA ARG A 94 7.83 13.03 8.93
C ARG A 94 7.70 12.23 10.21
N ASP A 95 7.77 12.93 11.34
CA ASP A 95 7.70 12.30 12.67
C ASP A 95 6.30 11.89 13.08
N GLU A 96 5.28 12.47 12.46
CA GLU A 96 3.92 12.21 12.88
C GLU A 96 3.57 10.72 12.71
N PRO A 97 2.72 10.20 13.60
CA PRO A 97 2.27 8.82 13.44
C PRO A 97 1.40 8.68 12.20
N VAL A 98 1.34 7.47 11.67
CA VAL A 98 0.54 7.16 10.48
C VAL A 98 -0.69 6.37 10.92
N ILE A 99 -1.85 6.83 10.51
CA ILE A 99 -3.12 6.16 10.81
C ILE A 99 -3.70 5.68 9.47
N PHE A 100 -3.81 4.37 9.35
CA PHE A 100 -4.43 3.74 8.18
C PHE A 100 -5.91 3.55 8.46
N GLU A 101 -6.75 4.03 7.55
CA GLU A 101 -8.20 3.96 7.72
C GLU A 101 -8.87 3.15 6.63
#